data_501fc23abbff656fedab40a6078cba65
#
_entry.id   501fc23abbff656fedab40a6078cba65
#
_cell.length_a   1.000
_cell.length_b   1.000
_cell.length_c   1.000
_cell.angle_alpha   90.00
_cell.angle_beta   90.00
_cell.angle_gamma   90.00
#
_symmetry.space_group_name_H-M   'P 1'
#
loop_
_entity.id
_entity.type
_entity.pdbx_description
1 polymer ?
#
loop_
_entity_poly.entity_id
_entity_poly.type
_entity_poly.pdbx_seq_one_letter_code
_entity_poly.pdbx_strand_id
1 'polypeptide(L)'
;SAGHNLTMDTDSLEAKKDMTENSDNYIRTYRKTETANTLAAGKTITLAAGENLSARNTTVLSENGQITAAAKGDVNLENGYNESRDDYGLKYKERGLLSSKTTTIKSHDESKTVTASTLSGDAVQITAGGNTNMTGSQVIGTHDVAISSGKDTSISSAQEYEQHDYAKQVKKSGLLSGGGL
;
A
#
# COMPACT_ATOMS: atom_id res chain seq x y z
N SER A 1 -12.21 15.76 19.98
CA SER A 1 -13.60 15.38 19.66
C SER A 1 -14.17 16.28 18.58
N ALA A 2 -15.02 15.73 17.75
CA ALA A 2 -15.75 16.43 16.70
C ALA A 2 -17.26 16.34 16.93
N GLY A 3 -18.00 17.43 16.67
CA GLY A 3 -19.47 17.47 16.81
C GLY A 3 -20.19 16.66 15.72
N HIS A 4 -19.54 16.47 14.58
CA HIS A 4 -19.98 15.64 13.45
C HIS A 4 -18.98 14.52 13.19
N ASN A 5 -18.48 14.40 11.97
CA ASN A 5 -17.49 13.38 11.62
C ASN A 5 -16.08 13.75 12.12
N LEU A 6 -15.33 12.74 12.56
CA LEU A 6 -13.90 12.81 12.78
C LEU A 6 -13.22 11.98 11.71
N THR A 7 -12.47 12.64 10.83
CA THR A 7 -11.76 11.97 9.73
C THR A 7 -10.26 12.22 9.85
N MET A 8 -9.50 11.15 9.85
CA MET A 8 -8.05 11.15 9.72
C MET A 8 -7.72 10.40 8.42
N ASP A 9 -7.51 11.15 7.35
CA ASP A 9 -7.19 10.61 6.04
C ASP A 9 -5.72 10.81 5.71
N THR A 10 -5.20 10.02 4.80
CA THR A 10 -3.80 10.04 4.38
C THR A 10 -3.61 10.99 3.20
N ASP A 11 -2.45 11.60 3.12
CA ASP A 11 -1.98 12.27 1.92
C ASP A 11 -1.08 11.31 1.12
N SER A 12 -0.93 11.54 -0.17
CA SER A 12 -0.12 10.70 -1.03
C SER A 12 0.93 11.50 -1.80
N LEU A 13 2.15 10.98 -1.80
CA LEU A 13 3.24 11.48 -2.63
C LEU A 13 3.40 10.55 -3.84
N GLU A 14 3.32 11.14 -5.04
CA GLU A 14 3.56 10.42 -6.29
C GLU A 14 4.85 10.89 -6.95
N ALA A 15 5.66 9.93 -7.39
CA ALA A 15 6.84 10.17 -8.21
C ALA A 15 6.77 9.34 -9.49
N LYS A 16 6.98 10.01 -10.62
CA LYS A 16 7.01 9.38 -11.95
C LYS A 16 8.29 9.75 -12.67
N LYS A 17 8.90 8.77 -13.31
CA LYS A 17 10.01 8.96 -14.21
C LYS A 17 9.73 8.19 -15.49
N ASP A 18 9.84 8.85 -16.62
CA ASP A 18 9.74 8.24 -17.95
C ASP A 18 10.96 8.68 -18.78
N MET A 19 11.76 7.70 -19.14
CA MET A 19 12.91 7.84 -20.04
C MET A 19 12.68 6.89 -21.20
N THR A 20 11.97 7.32 -22.21
CA THR A 20 11.64 6.54 -23.39
C THR A 20 12.37 7.10 -24.61
N GLU A 21 13.27 6.29 -25.19
CA GLU A 21 13.89 6.57 -26.47
C GLU A 21 12.99 6.09 -27.63
N ASN A 22 12.45 4.88 -27.50
CA ASN A 22 11.54 4.27 -28.45
C ASN A 22 10.74 3.14 -27.78
N SER A 23 9.91 2.41 -28.55
CA SER A 23 9.07 1.32 -28.03
C SER A 23 9.83 0.12 -27.44
N ASP A 24 11.11 -0.02 -27.74
CA ASP A 24 11.96 -1.13 -27.29
C ASP A 24 13.00 -0.71 -26.23
N ASN A 25 13.29 0.60 -26.12
CA ASN A 25 14.30 1.16 -25.22
C ASN A 25 13.66 2.20 -24.32
N TYR A 26 13.36 1.84 -23.08
CA TYR A 26 12.71 2.70 -22.10
C TYR A 26 13.01 2.26 -20.67
N ILE A 27 12.93 3.23 -19.76
CA ILE A 27 12.85 3.01 -18.31
C ILE A 27 11.72 3.88 -17.79
N ARG A 28 10.73 3.26 -17.21
CA ARG A 28 9.59 3.95 -16.59
C ARG A 28 9.45 3.49 -15.16
N THR A 29 9.35 4.44 -14.27
CA THR A 29 9.13 4.15 -12.85
C THR A 29 7.95 4.96 -12.34
N TYR A 30 7.15 4.33 -11.51
CA TYR A 30 6.06 4.93 -10.75
C TYR A 30 6.19 4.53 -9.30
N ARG A 31 6.03 5.50 -8.41
CA ARG A 31 5.96 5.29 -6.96
C ARG A 31 4.83 6.13 -6.41
N LYS A 32 4.01 5.52 -5.58
CA LYS A 32 3.02 6.20 -4.76
C LYS A 32 3.23 5.79 -3.33
N THR A 33 3.42 6.74 -2.45
CA THR A 33 3.56 6.52 -1.01
C THR A 33 2.48 7.29 -0.29
N GLU A 34 1.66 6.61 0.49
CA GLU A 34 0.68 7.24 1.37
C GLU A 34 1.32 7.54 2.72
N THR A 35 1.24 8.82 3.12
CA THR A 35 1.83 9.28 4.39
C THR A 35 0.89 8.96 5.55
N ALA A 36 1.38 8.18 6.52
CA ALA A 36 0.61 7.84 7.70
C ALA A 36 0.38 9.06 8.60
N ASN A 37 -0.82 9.19 9.15
CA ASN A 37 -1.08 10.08 10.27
C ASN A 37 -0.58 9.43 11.56
N THR A 38 0.02 10.22 12.44
CA THR A 38 0.46 9.72 13.75
C THR A 38 -0.06 10.61 14.85
N LEU A 39 -0.74 10.01 15.81
CA LEU A 39 -1.19 10.64 17.04
C LEU A 39 -0.58 9.86 18.22
N ALA A 40 0.31 10.48 18.95
CA ALA A 40 0.97 9.85 20.08
C ALA A 40 0.80 10.66 21.38
N ALA A 41 0.58 9.98 22.49
CA ALA A 41 0.53 10.57 23.81
C ALA A 41 1.09 9.61 24.86
N GLY A 42 1.68 10.17 25.93
CA GLY A 42 2.16 9.39 27.07
C GLY A 42 1.05 8.82 27.97
N LYS A 43 -0.19 9.28 27.77
CA LYS A 43 -1.36 8.86 28.56
C LYS A 43 -2.58 8.64 27.64
N THR A 44 -3.78 8.75 28.19
CA THR A 44 -5.04 8.47 27.50
C THR A 44 -5.25 9.33 26.25
N ILE A 45 -5.64 8.68 25.16
CA ILE A 45 -6.11 9.31 23.92
C ILE A 45 -7.59 9.04 23.76
N THR A 46 -8.36 10.08 23.49
CA THR A 46 -9.79 9.96 23.18
C THR A 46 -10.11 10.57 21.82
N LEU A 47 -10.57 9.73 20.93
CA LEU A 47 -11.12 10.09 19.63
C LEU A 47 -12.64 9.96 19.71
N ALA A 48 -13.36 11.08 19.62
CA ALA A 48 -14.81 11.07 19.73
C ALA A 48 -15.47 11.84 18.59
N ALA A 49 -16.42 11.21 17.91
CA ALA A 49 -17.21 11.77 16.83
C ALA A 49 -18.70 11.80 17.16
N GLY A 50 -19.37 12.90 16.84
CA GLY A 50 -20.82 13.05 16.99
C GLY A 50 -21.60 12.25 15.94
N GLU A 51 -20.96 11.89 14.84
CA GLU A 51 -21.48 11.03 13.75
C GLU A 51 -20.52 9.86 13.52
N ASN A 52 -19.65 9.93 12.53
CA ASN A 52 -18.76 8.83 12.17
C ASN A 52 -17.30 9.15 12.49
N LEU A 53 -16.53 8.13 12.86
CA LEU A 53 -15.09 8.18 12.99
C LEU A 53 -14.47 7.35 11.85
N SER A 54 -13.61 7.97 11.06
CA SER A 54 -12.87 7.29 10.00
C SER A 54 -11.38 7.58 10.12
N ALA A 55 -10.57 6.53 10.17
CA ALA A 55 -9.12 6.63 10.22
C ALA A 55 -8.51 5.72 9.15
N ARG A 56 -7.74 6.31 8.25
CA ARG A 56 -7.04 5.61 7.17
C ARG A 56 -5.54 5.84 7.28
N ASN A 57 -4.78 4.74 7.24
CA ASN A 57 -3.31 4.76 7.38
C ASN A 57 -2.88 5.62 8.59
N THR A 58 -3.49 5.35 9.74
CA THR A 58 -3.35 6.17 10.94
C THR A 58 -2.80 5.33 12.09
N THR A 59 -1.73 5.83 12.72
CA THR A 59 -1.18 5.24 13.95
C THR A 59 -1.59 6.09 15.14
N VAL A 60 -2.29 5.48 16.09
CA VAL A 60 -2.63 6.07 17.40
C VAL A 60 -1.88 5.29 18.48
N LEU A 61 -0.99 5.96 19.19
CA LEU A 61 -0.13 5.34 20.20
C LEU A 61 -0.30 6.03 21.56
N SER A 62 -0.69 5.25 22.57
CA SER A 62 -0.66 5.65 23.97
C SER A 62 0.39 4.81 24.70
N GLU A 63 1.43 5.44 25.23
CA GLU A 63 2.54 4.70 25.87
C GLU A 63 2.14 4.03 27.18
N ASN A 64 1.35 4.73 28.00
CA ASN A 64 0.98 4.27 29.35
C ASN A 64 -0.50 4.61 29.65
N GLY A 65 -1.39 4.41 28.71
CA GLY A 65 -2.79 4.76 28.91
C GLY A 65 -3.72 4.11 27.90
N GLN A 66 -4.97 4.43 28.08
CA GLN A 66 -6.06 3.90 27.27
C GLN A 66 -6.26 4.71 25.98
N ILE A 67 -6.60 4.02 24.91
CA ILE A 67 -7.16 4.63 23.71
C ILE A 67 -8.65 4.36 23.68
N THR A 68 -9.44 5.42 23.53
CA THR A 68 -10.88 5.33 23.31
C THR A 68 -11.22 5.92 21.96
N ALA A 69 -11.78 5.12 21.06
CA ALA A 69 -12.31 5.54 19.77
C ALA A 69 -13.83 5.36 19.78
N ALA A 70 -14.58 6.46 19.78
CA ALA A 70 -16.04 6.43 19.94
C ALA A 70 -16.75 7.25 18.86
N ALA A 71 -17.81 6.71 18.28
CA ALA A 71 -18.69 7.39 17.35
C ALA A 71 -20.17 7.09 17.66
N LYS A 72 -21.08 8.06 17.46
CA LYS A 72 -22.51 7.78 17.51
C LYS A 72 -22.99 7.00 16.28
N GLY A 73 -22.34 7.17 15.14
CA GLY A 73 -22.52 6.39 13.91
C GLY A 73 -21.49 5.27 13.82
N ASP A 74 -20.83 5.17 12.67
CA ASP A 74 -19.89 4.11 12.36
C ASP A 74 -18.45 4.46 12.77
N VAL A 75 -17.67 3.44 13.11
CA VAL A 75 -16.21 3.52 13.25
C VAL A 75 -15.57 2.73 12.12
N ASN A 76 -14.77 3.41 11.30
CA ASN A 76 -14.05 2.83 10.16
C ASN A 76 -12.54 2.98 10.36
N LEU A 77 -11.83 1.86 10.41
CA LEU A 77 -10.36 1.79 10.42
C LEU A 77 -9.90 1.13 9.13
N GLU A 78 -9.21 1.87 8.28
CA GLU A 78 -8.78 1.41 6.97
C GLU A 78 -7.27 1.50 6.81
N ASN A 79 -6.71 0.56 6.08
CA ASN A 79 -5.32 0.61 5.68
C ASN A 79 -5.07 1.65 4.58
N GLY A 80 -3.83 2.08 4.45
CA GLY A 80 -3.30 2.75 3.26
C GLY A 80 -2.57 1.76 2.36
N TYR A 81 -2.04 2.29 1.24
CA TYR A 81 -1.26 1.51 0.27
C TYR A 81 -0.06 2.28 -0.24
N ASN A 82 1.06 1.58 -0.38
CA ASN A 82 2.18 2.03 -1.19
C ASN A 82 2.19 1.22 -2.49
N GLU A 83 2.39 1.90 -3.62
CA GLU A 83 2.41 1.26 -4.94
C GLU A 83 3.73 1.57 -5.65
N SER A 84 4.27 0.58 -6.32
CA SER A 84 5.43 0.74 -7.17
C SER A 84 5.25 0.01 -8.50
N ARG A 85 5.77 0.62 -9.57
CA ARG A 85 5.84 0.00 -10.88
C ARG A 85 7.15 0.39 -11.55
N ASP A 86 7.85 -0.61 -12.08
CA ASP A 86 9.05 -0.45 -12.87
C ASP A 86 8.90 -1.19 -14.20
N ASP A 87 8.97 -0.45 -15.29
CA ASP A 87 8.94 -0.97 -16.65
C ASP A 87 10.30 -0.71 -17.30
N TYR A 88 10.93 -1.74 -17.78
CA TYR A 88 12.22 -1.68 -18.45
C TYR A 88 12.17 -2.37 -19.81
N GLY A 89 12.67 -1.70 -20.83
CA GLY A 89 12.88 -2.25 -22.16
C GLY A 89 14.27 -1.92 -22.66
N LEU A 90 14.96 -2.92 -23.22
CA LEU A 90 16.26 -2.75 -23.86
C LEU A 90 16.33 -3.62 -25.11
N LYS A 91 16.68 -3.02 -26.23
CA LYS A 91 16.98 -3.73 -27.48
C LYS A 91 18.25 -3.19 -28.08
N TYR A 92 19.19 -4.08 -28.32
CA TYR A 92 20.44 -3.76 -28.96
C TYR A 92 20.83 -4.81 -29.98
N LYS A 93 21.63 -4.40 -30.96
CA LYS A 93 22.15 -5.26 -32.02
C LYS A 93 23.67 -5.25 -32.06
N GLU A 94 24.23 -6.43 -31.91
CA GLU A 94 25.65 -6.70 -32.11
C GLU A 94 25.85 -7.17 -33.55
N ARG A 95 26.83 -6.62 -34.27
CA ARG A 95 27.14 -6.97 -35.66
C ARG A 95 28.57 -7.52 -35.73
N GLY A 96 28.70 -8.74 -36.28
CA GLY A 96 29.97 -9.33 -36.68
C GLY A 96 30.13 -9.27 -38.21
N LEU A 97 31.25 -9.77 -38.74
CA LEU A 97 31.58 -9.70 -40.16
C LEU A 97 30.55 -10.42 -41.06
N LEU A 98 30.05 -11.55 -40.63
CA LEU A 98 29.07 -12.39 -41.38
C LEU A 98 27.84 -12.75 -40.54
N SER A 99 27.64 -12.11 -39.37
CA SER A 99 26.54 -12.43 -38.46
C SER A 99 26.05 -11.20 -37.72
N SER A 100 24.82 -11.25 -37.23
CA SER A 100 24.32 -10.28 -36.29
C SER A 100 23.47 -10.98 -35.21
N LYS A 101 23.49 -10.39 -34.02
CA LYS A 101 22.72 -10.84 -32.88
C LYS A 101 21.90 -9.66 -32.34
N THR A 102 20.60 -9.83 -32.29
CA THR A 102 19.72 -8.85 -31.68
C THR A 102 19.20 -9.41 -30.36
N THR A 103 19.42 -8.68 -29.28
CA THR A 103 18.93 -9.02 -27.95
C THR A 103 17.82 -8.03 -27.58
N THR A 104 16.69 -8.55 -27.16
CA THR A 104 15.59 -7.77 -26.61
C THR A 104 15.31 -8.26 -25.19
N ILE A 105 15.26 -7.35 -24.23
CA ILE A 105 14.96 -7.61 -22.82
C ILE A 105 13.78 -6.72 -22.46
N LYS A 106 12.80 -7.28 -21.77
CA LYS A 106 11.68 -6.55 -21.17
C LYS A 106 11.46 -7.05 -19.76
N SER A 107 11.24 -6.14 -18.85
CA SER A 107 10.85 -6.43 -17.47
C SER A 107 9.70 -5.51 -17.06
N HIS A 108 8.79 -6.07 -16.32
CA HIS A 108 7.68 -5.36 -15.68
C HIS A 108 7.60 -5.85 -14.25
N ASP A 109 7.80 -4.93 -13.32
CA ASP A 109 7.69 -5.18 -11.89
C ASP A 109 6.60 -4.27 -11.32
N GLU A 110 5.63 -4.85 -10.64
CA GLU A 110 4.57 -4.09 -9.99
C GLU A 110 4.33 -4.63 -8.58
N SER A 111 4.21 -3.74 -7.60
CA SER A 111 3.86 -4.13 -6.23
C SER A 111 2.90 -3.14 -5.59
N LYS A 112 2.05 -3.68 -4.70
CA LYS A 112 1.14 -2.94 -3.85
C LYS A 112 1.24 -3.50 -2.44
N THR A 113 1.74 -2.68 -1.51
CA THR A 113 1.94 -3.07 -0.11
C THR A 113 0.98 -2.31 0.80
N VAL A 114 0.49 -2.99 1.83
CA VAL A 114 -0.44 -2.44 2.82
C VAL A 114 0.32 -1.66 3.89
N THR A 115 -0.21 -0.49 4.26
CA THR A 115 0.18 0.24 5.46
C THR A 115 -0.99 0.24 6.42
N ALA A 116 -0.88 -0.49 7.54
CA ALA A 116 -1.96 -0.69 8.47
C ALA A 116 -2.31 0.58 9.26
N SER A 117 -3.59 0.79 9.53
CA SER A 117 -3.99 1.64 10.66
C SER A 117 -3.79 0.89 11.96
N THR A 118 -3.16 1.53 12.94
CA THR A 118 -2.80 0.90 14.22
C THR A 118 -3.29 1.71 15.40
N LEU A 119 -4.02 1.08 16.31
CA LEU A 119 -4.32 1.63 17.64
C LEU A 119 -3.57 0.78 18.66
N SER A 120 -2.63 1.37 19.41
CA SER A 120 -1.81 0.65 20.37
C SER A 120 -1.74 1.39 21.72
N GLY A 121 -2.14 0.73 22.78
CA GLY A 121 -2.14 1.30 24.13
C GLY A 121 -2.22 0.24 25.22
N ASP A 122 -2.31 0.67 26.46
CA ASP A 122 -2.52 -0.22 27.61
C ASP A 122 -3.87 -0.94 27.53
N ALA A 123 -4.91 -0.17 27.24
CA ALA A 123 -6.23 -0.68 26.88
C ALA A 123 -6.73 0.05 25.63
N VAL A 124 -7.43 -0.64 24.76
CA VAL A 124 -8.05 -0.04 23.58
C VAL A 124 -9.54 -0.34 23.58
N GLN A 125 -10.33 0.72 23.58
CA GLN A 125 -11.78 0.63 23.50
C GLN A 125 -12.29 1.28 22.22
N ILE A 126 -13.06 0.53 21.44
CA ILE A 126 -13.75 1.01 20.24
C ILE A 126 -15.25 0.89 20.48
N THR A 127 -15.98 1.99 20.32
CA THR A 127 -17.43 2.02 20.51
C THR A 127 -18.10 2.72 19.33
N ALA A 128 -18.94 2.01 18.61
CA ALA A 128 -19.77 2.53 17.52
C ALA A 128 -21.24 2.40 17.86
N GLY A 129 -22.03 3.44 17.66
CA GLY A 129 -23.49 3.35 17.71
C GLY A 129 -24.08 2.66 16.46
N GLY A 130 -23.35 2.68 15.36
CA GLY A 130 -23.61 1.95 14.12
C GLY A 130 -22.70 0.71 13.98
N ASN A 131 -21.99 0.63 12.85
CA ASN A 131 -21.09 -0.47 12.54
C ASN A 131 -19.65 -0.15 12.96
N THR A 132 -18.85 -1.20 13.23
CA THR A 132 -17.40 -1.11 13.29
C THR A 132 -16.82 -1.88 12.11
N ASN A 133 -16.12 -1.18 11.22
CA ASN A 133 -15.46 -1.75 10.05
C ASN A 133 -13.94 -1.57 10.19
N MET A 134 -13.22 -2.67 10.14
CA MET A 134 -11.77 -2.70 10.23
C MET A 134 -11.20 -3.48 9.04
N THR A 135 -10.42 -2.82 8.21
CA THR A 135 -9.76 -3.45 7.05
C THR A 135 -8.25 -3.21 7.13
N GLY A 136 -7.46 -4.28 7.08
CA GLY A 136 -6.01 -4.20 7.13
C GLY A 136 -5.48 -3.37 8.29
N SER A 137 -6.15 -3.42 9.44
CA SER A 137 -5.89 -2.59 10.61
C SER A 137 -5.52 -3.44 11.82
N GLN A 138 -4.82 -2.84 12.78
CA GLN A 138 -4.37 -3.51 14.00
C GLN A 138 -4.88 -2.76 15.24
N VAL A 139 -5.38 -3.51 16.20
CA VAL A 139 -5.74 -3.01 17.53
C VAL A 139 -4.99 -3.81 18.57
N ILE A 140 -4.15 -3.13 19.35
CA ILE A 140 -3.21 -3.75 20.28
C ILE A 140 -3.42 -3.14 21.67
N GLY A 141 -3.85 -3.96 22.62
CA GLY A 141 -3.91 -3.61 24.04
C GLY A 141 -2.95 -4.50 24.83
N THR A 142 -2.12 -3.92 25.71
CA THR A 142 -1.29 -4.72 26.61
C THR A 142 -2.11 -5.43 27.69
N HIS A 143 -3.24 -4.87 28.07
CA HIS A 143 -4.17 -5.45 29.04
C HIS A 143 -5.49 -5.85 28.39
N ASP A 144 -6.20 -4.89 27.78
CA ASP A 144 -7.54 -5.12 27.29
C ASP A 144 -7.77 -4.53 25.89
N VAL A 145 -8.57 -5.24 25.06
CA VAL A 145 -9.14 -4.72 23.83
C VAL A 145 -10.66 -4.99 23.87
N ALA A 146 -11.44 -3.93 23.80
CA ALA A 146 -12.90 -4.02 23.77
C ALA A 146 -13.45 -3.33 22.50
N ILE A 147 -14.24 -4.06 21.72
CA ILE A 147 -14.93 -3.53 20.54
C ILE A 147 -16.43 -3.75 20.73
N SER A 148 -17.20 -2.65 20.68
CA SER A 148 -18.65 -2.68 20.83
C SER A 148 -19.29 -1.91 19.69
N SER A 149 -20.23 -2.55 19.00
CA SER A 149 -20.98 -1.99 17.89
C SER A 149 -22.48 -2.08 18.18
N GLY A 150 -23.23 -1.04 17.88
CA GLY A 150 -24.69 -1.05 17.97
C GLY A 150 -25.35 -1.88 16.86
N LYS A 151 -24.60 -2.16 15.79
CA LYS A 151 -25.00 -3.03 14.67
C LYS A 151 -23.91 -4.09 14.47
N ASP A 152 -23.28 -4.12 13.30
CA ASP A 152 -22.33 -5.16 12.91
C ASP A 152 -20.89 -4.77 13.20
N THR A 153 -20.06 -5.78 13.46
CA THR A 153 -18.60 -5.66 13.49
C THR A 153 -18.02 -6.49 12.35
N SER A 154 -17.31 -5.83 11.45
CA SER A 154 -16.61 -6.44 10.31
C SER A 154 -15.11 -6.23 10.46
N ILE A 155 -14.35 -7.34 10.45
CA ILE A 155 -12.88 -7.30 10.50
C ILE A 155 -12.37 -8.10 9.30
N SER A 156 -11.58 -7.46 8.44
CA SER A 156 -11.06 -8.06 7.23
C SER A 156 -9.58 -7.74 7.01
N SER A 157 -8.89 -8.62 6.34
CA SER A 157 -7.52 -8.37 5.88
C SER A 157 -7.53 -7.46 4.64
N ALA A 158 -6.48 -6.67 4.47
CA ALA A 158 -6.17 -6.04 3.19
C ALA A 158 -5.33 -6.98 2.33
N GLN A 159 -5.38 -6.78 1.01
CA GLN A 159 -4.64 -7.60 0.06
C GLN A 159 -3.42 -6.83 -0.47
N GLU A 160 -2.31 -7.53 -0.48
CA GLU A 160 -1.09 -7.11 -1.16
C GLU A 160 -0.90 -7.94 -2.41
N TYR A 161 -0.18 -7.41 -3.39
CA TYR A 161 0.26 -8.20 -4.52
C TYR A 161 1.65 -7.77 -4.98
N GLU A 162 2.35 -8.71 -5.59
CA GLU A 162 3.62 -8.50 -6.26
C GLU A 162 3.59 -9.26 -7.59
N GLN A 163 4.02 -8.59 -8.65
CA GLN A 163 4.14 -9.16 -9.99
C GLN A 163 5.54 -8.88 -10.52
N HIS A 164 6.15 -9.91 -11.07
CA HIS A 164 7.45 -9.83 -11.74
C HIS A 164 7.38 -10.56 -13.07
N ASP A 165 7.47 -9.81 -14.17
CA ASP A 165 7.53 -10.34 -15.51
C ASP A 165 8.89 -10.05 -16.12
N TYR A 166 9.54 -11.07 -16.65
CA TYR A 166 10.81 -10.94 -17.33
C TYR A 166 10.81 -11.71 -18.65
N ALA A 167 11.18 -11.05 -19.73
CA ALA A 167 11.33 -11.66 -21.02
C ALA A 167 12.66 -11.29 -21.67
N LYS A 168 13.40 -12.29 -22.16
CA LYS A 168 14.62 -12.12 -22.95
C LYS A 168 14.51 -12.88 -24.25
N GLN A 169 14.65 -12.19 -25.36
CA GLN A 169 14.67 -12.78 -26.68
C GLN A 169 16.02 -12.49 -27.35
N VAL A 170 16.63 -13.52 -27.95
CA VAL A 170 17.86 -13.40 -28.72
C VAL A 170 17.61 -13.93 -30.13
N LYS A 171 17.71 -13.06 -31.12
CA LYS A 171 17.65 -13.43 -32.55
C LYS A 171 19.05 -13.36 -33.15
N LYS A 172 19.52 -14.45 -33.74
CA LYS A 172 20.78 -14.54 -34.49
C LYS A 172 20.45 -14.65 -35.98
N SER A 173 21.18 -13.91 -36.82
CA SER A 173 21.11 -14.01 -38.26
C SER A 173 22.49 -13.90 -38.85
N GLY A 174 22.79 -14.73 -39.87
CA GLY A 174 24.08 -14.76 -40.54
C GLY A 174 24.19 -15.94 -41.50
N LEU A 175 25.24 -15.97 -42.32
CA LEU A 175 25.42 -16.96 -43.39
C LEU A 175 25.49 -18.42 -42.88
N LEU A 176 25.79 -18.62 -41.57
CA LEU A 176 25.92 -19.93 -40.91
C LEU A 176 24.90 -20.21 -39.84
N SER A 177 23.85 -19.38 -39.69
CA SER A 177 22.83 -19.55 -38.65
C SER A 177 21.69 -20.51 -38.99
N GLY A 178 21.77 -21.22 -40.12
CA GLY A 178 20.75 -22.13 -40.65
C GLY A 178 21.16 -23.61 -40.69
N GLY A 179 22.18 -24.04 -39.96
CA GLY A 179 22.66 -25.42 -39.96
C GLY A 179 22.35 -26.16 -38.68
N GLY A 180 21.14 -26.67 -38.54
CA GLY A 180 20.76 -27.74 -37.60
C GLY A 180 20.05 -28.82 -38.42
N LEU A 181 20.70 -29.90 -38.73
CA LEU A 181 20.13 -31.19 -39.12
C LEU A 181 19.44 -31.81 -37.92
#